data_1f10f938ad34dcdc3fc2430ae242c2a4
#
_entry.id   1f10f938ad34dcdc3fc2430ae242c2a4
#
_cell.length_a   1.000
_cell.length_b   1.000
_cell.length_c   1.000
_cell.angle_alpha   90.00
_cell.angle_beta   90.00
_cell.angle_gamma   90.00
#
_symmetry.space_group_name_H-M   'P 1'
#
loop_
_entity.id
_entity.type
_entity.pdbx_description
1 polymer ?
#
loop_
_entity_poly.entity_id
_entity_poly.type
_entity_poly.pdbx_seq_one_letter_code
_entity_poly.pdbx_strand_id
1 'polypeptide(L)'
;MVSVSGIVLAGGRSSRMGSDKASLLLDGVSMLQRSIDRLGSVVDELVLVGAPGRPLPSVATGLPTELVEDPVEGEGPLVGIAAGLEACRGSAAVVVAVDMPLVEAELLRRLVERLDEAHRWAVPFAEGRPQPLCSAFSVEALGVIRAHLDAGDRAPMALAAELVAYRMPVEEWRAVDAEGRSFLNVNTPEEFTQLVR
;
A
#
# COMPACT_ATOMS: atom_id res chain seq x y z
N MET A 1 15.09 -17.07 1.01
CA MET A 1 14.17 -16.09 1.64
C MET A 1 13.31 -15.50 0.53
N VAL A 2 12.05 -15.26 0.78
CA VAL A 2 11.16 -14.57 -0.16
C VAL A 2 11.64 -13.12 -0.27
N SER A 3 11.92 -12.63 -1.48
CA SER A 3 12.23 -11.20 -1.69
C SER A 3 10.92 -10.42 -1.72
N VAL A 4 10.86 -9.34 -0.98
CA VAL A 4 9.65 -8.53 -0.78
C VAL A 4 9.83 -7.13 -1.38
N SER A 5 8.91 -6.73 -2.24
CA SER A 5 8.85 -5.36 -2.78
C SER A 5 7.86 -4.52 -1.95
N GLY A 6 8.17 -3.24 -1.74
CA GLY A 6 7.28 -2.27 -1.10
C GLY A 6 6.62 -1.37 -2.13
N ILE A 7 5.32 -1.48 -2.33
CA ILE A 7 4.57 -0.59 -3.23
C ILE A 7 3.93 0.53 -2.40
N VAL A 8 4.30 1.78 -2.70
CA VAL A 8 3.67 2.96 -2.12
C VAL A 8 2.79 3.62 -3.17
N LEU A 9 1.47 3.61 -2.93
CA LEU A 9 0.51 4.29 -3.80
C LEU A 9 0.45 5.77 -3.41
N ALA A 10 1.18 6.59 -4.15
CA ALA A 10 1.30 8.03 -3.94
C ALA A 10 0.44 8.85 -4.91
N GLY A 11 -0.19 8.19 -5.91
CA GLY A 11 -1.15 8.80 -6.83
C GLY A 11 -2.57 8.80 -6.26
N GLY A 12 -3.39 9.78 -6.63
CA GLY A 12 -4.80 9.84 -6.27
C GLY A 12 -5.39 11.23 -6.49
N ARG A 13 -6.74 11.31 -6.64
CA ARG A 13 -7.48 12.57 -6.78
C ARG A 13 -7.44 13.42 -5.50
N SER A 14 -6.27 13.87 -5.08
CA SER A 14 -6.14 14.85 -3.99
C SER A 14 -6.44 16.29 -4.45
N SER A 15 -7.26 16.44 -5.52
CA SER A 15 -7.54 17.74 -6.15
C SER A 15 -8.37 18.70 -5.29
N ARG A 16 -8.99 18.23 -4.20
CA ARG A 16 -9.85 19.10 -3.36
C ARG A 16 -9.06 20.07 -2.48
N MET A 17 -7.76 19.86 -2.27
CA MET A 17 -6.91 20.72 -1.42
C MET A 17 -5.69 21.30 -2.15
N GLY A 18 -5.52 21.08 -3.47
CA GLY A 18 -4.44 21.69 -4.26
C GLY A 18 -3.02 21.26 -3.91
N SER A 19 -2.82 20.41 -2.91
CA SER A 19 -1.53 19.87 -2.52
C SER A 19 -1.47 18.36 -2.72
N ASP A 20 -0.35 17.90 -3.26
CA ASP A 20 -0.03 16.49 -3.37
C ASP A 20 0.19 15.90 -1.96
N LYS A 21 -0.62 14.88 -1.58
CA LYS A 21 -0.50 14.21 -0.27
C LYS A 21 0.91 13.69 -0.01
N ALA A 22 1.59 13.20 -1.03
CA ALA A 22 2.94 12.66 -0.91
C ALA A 22 3.93 13.72 -0.37
N SER A 23 3.71 14.98 -0.73
CA SER A 23 4.54 16.13 -0.33
C SER A 23 4.09 16.78 0.99
N LEU A 24 2.94 16.41 1.56
CA LEU A 24 2.45 16.97 2.81
C LEU A 24 3.44 16.68 3.95
N LEU A 25 3.87 17.72 4.64
CA LEU A 25 4.81 17.61 5.76
C LEU A 25 4.08 17.37 7.08
N LEU A 26 4.44 16.32 7.76
CA LEU A 26 4.00 15.97 9.10
C LEU A 26 5.23 16.02 10.02
N ASP A 27 5.30 17.02 10.91
CA ASP A 27 6.48 17.31 11.75
C ASP A 27 7.78 17.42 10.92
N GLY A 28 7.72 18.11 9.78
CA GLY A 28 8.86 18.36 8.91
C GLY A 28 9.29 17.20 8.01
N VAL A 29 8.59 16.06 8.05
CA VAL A 29 8.86 14.87 7.21
C VAL A 29 7.68 14.66 6.25
N SER A 30 7.95 14.43 4.95
CA SER A 30 6.88 14.19 3.99
C SER A 30 6.16 12.87 4.27
N MET A 31 4.86 12.80 3.92
CA MET A 31 4.09 11.57 4.07
C MET A 31 4.71 10.42 3.30
N LEU A 32 5.23 10.69 2.10
CA LEU A 32 5.93 9.67 1.31
C LEU A 32 7.17 9.15 2.05
N GLN A 33 7.99 10.02 2.62
CA GLN A 33 9.16 9.60 3.39
C GLN A 33 8.75 8.74 4.59
N ARG A 34 7.69 9.12 5.32
CA ARG A 34 7.20 8.33 6.45
C ARG A 34 6.77 6.92 6.04
N SER A 35 6.06 6.79 4.92
CA SER A 35 5.68 5.47 4.39
C SER A 35 6.93 4.64 4.04
N ILE A 36 7.94 5.25 3.42
CA ILE A 36 9.20 4.60 3.09
C ILE A 36 9.96 4.16 4.34
N ASP A 37 10.03 5.01 5.37
CA ASP A 37 10.70 4.68 6.63
C ASP A 37 10.06 3.47 7.32
N ARG A 38 8.72 3.35 7.25
CA ARG A 38 7.98 2.19 7.78
C ARG A 38 8.25 0.91 7.00
N LEU A 39 8.33 1.02 5.67
CA LEU A 39 8.60 -0.12 4.80
C LEU A 39 10.06 -0.59 4.88
N GLY A 40 11.01 0.30 5.15
CA GLY A 40 12.44 0.06 5.02
C GLY A 40 13.00 -1.14 5.79
N SER A 41 12.31 -1.59 6.85
CA SER A 41 12.69 -2.79 7.62
C SER A 41 11.97 -4.07 7.19
N VAL A 42 11.10 -3.98 6.18
CA VAL A 42 10.23 -5.09 5.74
C VAL A 42 10.56 -5.54 4.33
N VAL A 43 11.07 -4.63 3.49
CA VAL A 43 11.19 -4.85 2.05
C VAL A 43 12.64 -4.76 1.56
N ASP A 44 12.91 -5.36 0.41
CA ASP A 44 14.25 -5.37 -0.23
C ASP A 44 14.35 -4.27 -1.32
N GLU A 45 13.23 -3.76 -1.79
CA GLU A 45 13.13 -2.68 -2.80
C GLU A 45 11.83 -1.89 -2.64
N LEU A 46 11.75 -0.74 -3.28
CA LEU A 46 10.59 0.13 -3.28
C LEU A 46 10.10 0.38 -4.72
N VAL A 47 8.78 0.36 -4.89
CA VAL A 47 8.08 0.81 -6.09
C VAL A 47 7.14 1.94 -5.70
N LEU A 48 7.42 3.14 -6.18
CA LEU A 48 6.62 4.33 -5.88
C LEU A 48 5.69 4.60 -7.06
N VAL A 49 4.39 4.46 -6.86
CA VAL A 49 3.38 4.66 -7.89
C VAL A 49 2.79 6.06 -7.76
N GLY A 50 3.16 6.95 -8.68
CA GLY A 50 2.73 8.35 -8.72
C GLY A 50 1.60 8.59 -9.73
N ALA A 51 0.98 9.77 -9.66
CA ALA A 51 0.03 10.20 -10.68
C ALA A 51 0.75 10.62 -11.97
N PRO A 52 0.16 10.41 -13.15
CA PRO A 52 0.78 10.74 -14.43
C PRO A 52 1.23 12.20 -14.51
N GLY A 53 2.47 12.42 -14.94
CA GLY A 53 3.03 13.76 -15.12
C GLY A 53 3.22 14.57 -13.83
N ARG A 54 3.10 13.97 -12.64
CA ARG A 54 3.32 14.64 -11.36
C ARG A 54 4.56 14.08 -10.68
N PRO A 55 5.63 14.87 -10.51
CA PRO A 55 6.83 14.41 -9.83
C PRO A 55 6.53 14.15 -8.34
N LEU A 56 7.04 13.03 -7.84
CA LEU A 56 7.03 12.75 -6.41
C LEU A 56 8.12 13.57 -5.69
N PRO A 57 7.93 13.91 -4.40
CA PRO A 57 8.98 14.55 -3.61
C PRO A 57 10.21 13.66 -3.50
N SER A 58 11.38 14.28 -3.41
CA SER A 58 12.63 13.58 -3.14
C SER A 58 12.56 12.80 -1.83
N VAL A 59 13.05 11.59 -1.84
CA VAL A 59 13.07 10.71 -0.65
C VAL A 59 14.49 10.23 -0.36
N ALA A 60 14.77 10.00 0.92
CA ALA A 60 16.02 9.41 1.39
C ALA A 60 15.77 7.92 1.71
N THR A 61 16.45 7.04 1.00
CA THR A 61 16.41 5.59 1.25
C THR A 61 17.68 4.93 0.76
N GLY A 62 18.09 3.85 1.40
CA GLY A 62 19.19 2.99 0.95
C GLY A 62 18.70 1.83 0.04
N LEU A 63 17.40 1.70 -0.17
CA LEU A 63 16.82 0.63 -0.97
C LEU A 63 16.78 0.99 -2.46
N PRO A 64 16.96 0.01 -3.36
CA PRO A 64 16.63 0.17 -4.76
C PRO A 64 15.20 0.69 -4.90
N THR A 65 15.00 1.74 -5.70
CA THR A 65 13.70 2.41 -5.82
C THR A 65 13.36 2.62 -7.29
N GLU A 66 12.18 2.17 -7.68
CA GLU A 66 11.61 2.37 -9.00
C GLU A 66 10.41 3.33 -8.93
N LEU A 67 10.33 4.26 -9.87
CA LEU A 67 9.20 5.18 -10.01
C LEU A 67 8.32 4.71 -11.16
N VAL A 68 7.03 4.55 -10.87
CA VAL A 68 6.03 4.12 -11.84
C VAL A 68 4.91 5.14 -11.88
N GLU A 69 4.41 5.46 -13.06
CA GLU A 69 3.20 6.26 -13.19
C GLU A 69 1.95 5.36 -13.19
N ASP A 70 0.93 5.76 -12.43
CA ASP A 70 -0.41 5.17 -12.54
C ASP A 70 -0.92 5.42 -13.97
N PRO A 71 -1.19 4.38 -14.77
CA PRO A 71 -1.54 4.57 -16.18
C PRO A 71 -2.82 5.39 -16.40
N VAL A 72 -3.72 5.42 -15.40
CA VAL A 72 -5.00 6.14 -15.51
C VAL A 72 -5.41 6.77 -14.18
N GLU A 73 -5.27 8.10 -14.09
CA GLU A 73 -5.65 8.84 -12.88
C GLU A 73 -7.14 8.67 -12.55
N GLY A 74 -7.43 8.20 -11.34
CA GLY A 74 -8.79 8.18 -10.79
C GLY A 74 -9.63 6.95 -11.12
N GLU A 75 -9.07 5.91 -11.73
CA GLU A 75 -9.73 4.62 -11.95
C GLU A 75 -9.69 3.66 -10.75
N GLY A 76 -9.27 4.16 -9.60
CA GLY A 76 -9.25 3.39 -8.35
C GLY A 76 -7.89 2.76 -8.05
N PRO A 77 -7.71 2.25 -6.84
CA PRO A 77 -6.40 1.80 -6.36
C PRO A 77 -5.89 0.53 -7.05
N LEU A 78 -6.78 -0.26 -7.65
CA LEU A 78 -6.41 -1.53 -8.28
C LEU A 78 -5.50 -1.33 -9.50
N VAL A 79 -5.68 -0.23 -10.24
CA VAL A 79 -4.81 0.13 -11.38
C VAL A 79 -3.40 0.43 -10.90
N GLY A 80 -3.27 1.23 -9.84
CA GLY A 80 -1.96 1.52 -9.24
C GLY A 80 -1.31 0.29 -8.61
N ILE A 81 -2.09 -0.61 -8.00
CA ILE A 81 -1.57 -1.90 -7.48
C ILE A 81 -1.03 -2.75 -8.63
N ALA A 82 -1.74 -2.85 -9.75
CA ALA A 82 -1.29 -3.61 -10.91
C ALA A 82 0.03 -3.04 -11.48
N ALA A 83 0.11 -1.71 -11.66
CA ALA A 83 1.32 -1.05 -12.12
C ALA A 83 2.51 -1.27 -11.17
N GLY A 84 2.26 -1.20 -9.86
CA GLY A 84 3.25 -1.49 -8.85
C GLY A 84 3.75 -2.94 -8.89
N LEU A 85 2.84 -3.91 -8.97
CA LEU A 85 3.19 -5.33 -9.04
C LEU A 85 3.97 -5.69 -10.31
N GLU A 86 3.70 -5.02 -11.43
CA GLU A 86 4.43 -5.22 -12.68
C GLU A 86 5.89 -4.81 -12.59
N ALA A 87 6.21 -3.79 -11.79
CA ALA A 87 7.55 -3.29 -11.57
C ALA A 87 8.32 -4.05 -10.46
N CYS A 88 7.64 -4.88 -9.67
CA CYS A 88 8.26 -5.65 -8.60
C CYS A 88 9.26 -6.69 -9.14
N ARG A 89 10.41 -6.80 -8.48
CA ARG A 89 11.41 -7.86 -8.71
C ARG A 89 11.32 -8.98 -7.69
N GLY A 90 10.69 -8.69 -6.54
CA GLY A 90 10.40 -9.67 -5.50
C GLY A 90 9.29 -10.63 -5.93
N SER A 91 9.13 -11.74 -5.18
CA SER A 91 8.02 -12.69 -5.37
C SER A 91 6.77 -12.33 -4.56
N ALA A 92 6.92 -11.44 -3.58
CA ALA A 92 5.84 -10.87 -2.79
C ALA A 92 5.94 -9.34 -2.76
N ALA A 93 4.81 -8.68 -2.56
CA ALA A 93 4.76 -7.24 -2.41
C ALA A 93 3.84 -6.84 -1.24
N VAL A 94 4.24 -5.85 -0.46
CA VAL A 94 3.35 -5.12 0.45
C VAL A 94 2.87 -3.85 -0.23
N VAL A 95 1.60 -3.53 -0.08
CA VAL A 95 0.96 -2.33 -0.64
C VAL A 95 0.55 -1.42 0.50
N VAL A 96 0.99 -0.17 0.44
CA VAL A 96 0.61 0.87 1.40
C VAL A 96 0.20 2.14 0.65
N ALA A 97 -0.92 2.74 1.05
CA ALA A 97 -1.26 4.08 0.55
C ALA A 97 -0.45 5.15 1.29
N VAL A 98 -0.04 6.18 0.57
CA VAL A 98 0.75 7.29 1.12
C VAL A 98 0.07 8.02 2.27
N ASP A 99 -1.27 7.96 2.34
CA ASP A 99 -2.05 8.59 3.42
C ASP A 99 -2.20 7.72 4.68
N MET A 100 -1.47 6.59 4.75
CA MET A 100 -1.36 5.72 5.93
C MET A 100 0.02 5.82 6.60
N PRO A 101 0.45 6.99 7.10
CA PRO A 101 1.82 7.22 7.59
C PRO A 101 2.13 6.53 8.94
N LEU A 102 1.12 5.93 9.57
CA LEU A 102 1.23 5.26 10.86
C LEU A 102 1.21 3.73 10.75
N VAL A 103 1.36 3.19 9.53
CA VAL A 103 1.39 1.75 9.31
C VAL A 103 2.48 1.07 10.14
N GLU A 104 2.14 -0.03 10.80
CA GLU A 104 3.09 -0.79 11.62
C GLU A 104 3.84 -1.81 10.77
N ALA A 105 5.19 -1.75 10.82
CA ALA A 105 6.07 -2.64 10.06
C ALA A 105 5.83 -4.12 10.38
N GLU A 106 5.54 -4.44 11.63
CA GLU A 106 5.25 -5.82 12.06
C GLU A 106 3.94 -6.35 11.45
N LEU A 107 2.92 -5.49 11.28
CA LEU A 107 1.71 -5.87 10.57
C LEU A 107 2.02 -6.28 9.12
N LEU A 108 2.86 -5.50 8.45
CA LEU A 108 3.25 -5.79 7.06
C LEU A 108 4.03 -7.11 6.95
N ARG A 109 4.93 -7.41 7.89
CA ARG A 109 5.64 -8.72 7.94
C ARG A 109 4.66 -9.87 8.09
N ARG A 110 3.70 -9.77 9.00
CA ARG A 110 2.69 -10.81 9.20
C ARG A 110 1.82 -11.02 7.97
N LEU A 111 1.49 -9.96 7.24
CA LEU A 111 0.75 -10.09 5.99
C LEU A 111 1.54 -10.87 4.94
N VAL A 112 2.85 -10.60 4.80
CA VAL A 112 3.72 -11.37 3.90
C VAL A 112 3.81 -12.84 4.31
N GLU A 113 3.90 -13.14 5.61
CA GLU A 113 3.95 -14.51 6.14
C GLU A 113 2.67 -15.32 5.87
N ARG A 114 1.57 -14.66 5.54
CA ARG A 114 0.28 -15.28 5.18
C ARG A 114 0.14 -15.58 3.69
N LEU A 115 1.11 -15.17 2.88
CA LEU A 115 1.15 -15.54 1.47
C LEU A 115 1.76 -16.92 1.30
N ASP A 116 1.07 -17.79 0.58
CA ASP A 116 1.51 -19.13 0.22
C ASP A 116 0.94 -19.53 -1.16
N GLU A 117 1.09 -20.78 -1.56
CA GLU A 117 0.55 -21.29 -2.83
C GLU A 117 -0.98 -21.19 -2.93
N ALA A 118 -1.68 -21.23 -1.79
CA ALA A 118 -3.14 -21.12 -1.75
C ALA A 118 -3.58 -19.65 -1.65
N HIS A 119 -2.92 -18.84 -0.82
CA HIS A 119 -3.30 -17.46 -0.53
C HIS A 119 -2.40 -16.48 -1.27
N ARG A 120 -2.88 -15.91 -2.38
CA ARG A 120 -2.12 -14.91 -3.18
C ARG A 120 -2.38 -13.47 -2.76
N TRP A 121 -3.25 -13.25 -1.80
CA TRP A 121 -3.56 -11.95 -1.21
C TRP A 121 -3.80 -12.10 0.29
N ALA A 122 -3.11 -11.33 1.10
CA ALA A 122 -3.34 -11.23 2.55
C ALA A 122 -3.84 -9.81 2.88
N VAL A 123 -5.04 -9.70 3.46
CA VAL A 123 -5.72 -8.43 3.71
C VAL A 123 -6.31 -8.37 5.11
N PRO A 124 -6.00 -7.32 5.92
CA PRO A 124 -6.60 -7.14 7.23
C PRO A 124 -8.08 -6.76 7.13
N PHE A 125 -8.86 -7.20 8.10
CA PHE A 125 -10.22 -6.76 8.30
C PHE A 125 -10.30 -5.86 9.54
N ALA A 126 -10.48 -4.55 9.32
CA ALA A 126 -10.66 -3.56 10.38
C ALA A 126 -12.04 -2.90 10.22
N GLU A 127 -12.74 -2.65 11.33
CA GLU A 127 -14.09 -2.06 11.35
C GLU A 127 -15.11 -2.78 10.43
N GLY A 128 -14.99 -4.11 10.32
CA GLY A 128 -15.84 -4.92 9.46
C GLY A 128 -15.58 -4.77 7.95
N ARG A 129 -14.52 -4.10 7.55
CA ARG A 129 -14.13 -3.86 6.16
C ARG A 129 -12.70 -4.31 5.89
N PRO A 130 -12.41 -4.81 4.68
CA PRO A 130 -11.06 -5.10 4.25
C PRO A 130 -10.26 -3.81 4.06
N GLN A 131 -8.95 -3.90 4.26
CA GLN A 131 -8.01 -2.79 4.12
C GLN A 131 -7.05 -3.06 2.93
N PRO A 132 -7.50 -2.99 1.68
CA PRO A 132 -6.70 -3.37 0.51
C PRO A 132 -5.47 -2.48 0.30
N LEU A 133 -5.49 -1.26 0.84
CA LEU A 133 -4.38 -0.30 0.76
C LEU A 133 -3.37 -0.45 1.92
N CYS A 134 -3.53 -1.48 2.75
CA CYS A 134 -2.57 -1.98 3.72
C CYS A 134 -2.63 -3.50 3.65
N SER A 135 -2.02 -4.10 2.62
CA SER A 135 -2.15 -5.53 2.34
C SER A 135 -0.89 -6.09 1.68
N ALA A 136 -0.81 -7.41 1.55
CA ALA A 136 0.29 -8.07 0.82
C ALA A 136 -0.25 -8.95 -0.31
N PHE A 137 0.48 -8.98 -1.42
CA PHE A 137 0.18 -9.80 -2.59
C PHE A 137 1.38 -10.68 -2.97
N SER A 138 1.11 -11.91 -3.44
CA SER A 138 2.03 -12.59 -4.32
C SER A 138 2.08 -11.85 -5.66
N VAL A 139 3.25 -11.68 -6.28
CA VAL A 139 3.38 -11.05 -7.60
C VAL A 139 2.60 -11.84 -8.67
N GLU A 140 2.39 -13.14 -8.47
CA GLU A 140 1.55 -13.96 -9.33
C GLU A 140 0.06 -13.51 -9.38
N ALA A 141 -0.40 -12.71 -8.40
CA ALA A 141 -1.73 -12.13 -8.42
C ALA A 141 -1.96 -11.16 -9.59
N LEU A 142 -0.89 -10.63 -10.20
CA LEU A 142 -0.96 -9.66 -11.29
C LEU A 142 -1.82 -10.14 -12.47
N GLY A 143 -1.73 -11.43 -12.83
CA GLY A 143 -2.53 -11.99 -13.93
C GLY A 143 -4.03 -11.91 -13.66
N VAL A 144 -4.46 -12.23 -12.43
CA VAL A 144 -5.87 -12.13 -12.02
C VAL A 144 -6.32 -10.66 -11.97
N ILE A 145 -5.48 -9.78 -11.40
CA ILE A 145 -5.77 -8.34 -11.31
C ILE A 145 -6.00 -7.75 -12.71
N ARG A 146 -5.12 -8.07 -13.68
CA ARG A 146 -5.26 -7.60 -15.07
C ARG A 146 -6.57 -8.08 -15.71
N ALA A 147 -6.93 -9.35 -15.54
CA ALA A 147 -8.18 -9.88 -16.09
C ALA A 147 -9.42 -9.13 -15.55
N HIS A 148 -9.44 -8.76 -14.26
CA HIS A 148 -10.49 -7.93 -13.69
C HIS A 148 -10.51 -6.51 -14.26
N LEU A 149 -9.34 -5.89 -14.39
CA LEU A 149 -9.22 -4.56 -14.99
C LEU A 149 -9.71 -4.53 -16.44
N ASP A 150 -9.36 -5.53 -17.24
CA ASP A 150 -9.81 -5.69 -18.63
C ASP A 150 -11.33 -5.90 -18.72
N ALA A 151 -11.92 -6.59 -17.75
CA ALA A 151 -13.38 -6.74 -17.62
C ALA A 151 -14.09 -5.47 -17.11
N GLY A 152 -13.35 -4.40 -16.79
CA GLY A 152 -13.89 -3.15 -16.25
C GLY A 152 -14.15 -3.16 -14.73
N ASP A 153 -13.78 -4.23 -14.04
CA ASP A 153 -13.92 -4.31 -12.59
C ASP A 153 -12.74 -3.62 -11.89
N ARG A 154 -13.05 -2.63 -11.08
CA ARG A 154 -12.07 -1.80 -10.35
C ARG A 154 -12.10 -2.02 -8.84
N ALA A 155 -12.99 -2.90 -8.35
CA ALA A 155 -13.18 -3.15 -6.94
C ALA A 155 -12.16 -4.17 -6.40
N PRO A 156 -11.22 -3.81 -5.51
CA PRO A 156 -10.23 -4.78 -5.00
C PRO A 156 -10.87 -6.03 -4.38
N MET A 157 -12.06 -5.89 -3.79
CA MET A 157 -12.74 -7.03 -3.16
C MET A 157 -13.29 -8.07 -4.13
N ALA A 158 -13.47 -7.73 -5.40
CA ALA A 158 -13.84 -8.70 -6.41
C ALA A 158 -12.78 -9.80 -6.59
N LEU A 159 -11.51 -9.46 -6.32
CA LEU A 159 -10.38 -10.40 -6.39
C LEU A 159 -10.36 -11.45 -5.28
N ALA A 160 -11.10 -11.23 -4.18
CA ALA A 160 -10.93 -12.00 -2.95
C ALA A 160 -11.20 -13.51 -3.11
N ALA A 161 -12.11 -13.88 -4.00
CA ALA A 161 -12.44 -15.29 -4.28
C ALA A 161 -11.37 -15.96 -5.15
N GLU A 162 -10.93 -15.29 -6.23
CA GLU A 162 -9.98 -15.86 -7.19
C GLU A 162 -8.54 -15.92 -6.64
N LEU A 163 -8.15 -14.93 -5.83
CA LEU A 163 -6.85 -14.92 -5.14
C LEU A 163 -6.85 -15.74 -3.85
N VAL A 164 -7.99 -16.33 -3.47
CA VAL A 164 -8.16 -17.04 -2.20
C VAL A 164 -7.60 -16.19 -1.05
N ALA A 165 -8.18 -14.99 -0.88
CA ALA A 165 -7.62 -13.99 0.04
C ALA A 165 -7.56 -14.50 1.48
N TYR A 166 -6.37 -14.48 2.10
CA TYR A 166 -6.25 -14.60 3.55
C TYR A 166 -6.81 -13.36 4.22
N ARG A 167 -7.95 -13.51 4.88
CA ARG A 167 -8.62 -12.45 5.62
C ARG A 167 -8.08 -12.40 7.05
N MET A 168 -7.06 -11.57 7.28
CA MET A 168 -6.45 -11.45 8.61
C MET A 168 -7.49 -10.95 9.63
N PRO A 169 -7.81 -11.76 10.66
CA PRO A 169 -8.83 -11.40 11.64
C PRO A 169 -8.33 -10.31 12.60
N VAL A 170 -9.29 -9.69 13.30
CA VAL A 170 -9.03 -8.56 14.23
C VAL A 170 -8.03 -8.93 15.31
N GLU A 171 -8.13 -10.13 15.86
CA GLU A 171 -7.27 -10.62 16.95
C GLU A 171 -5.81 -10.70 16.52
N GLU A 172 -5.57 -11.04 15.26
CA GLU A 172 -4.23 -11.21 14.72
C GLU A 172 -3.53 -9.87 14.50
N TRP A 173 -4.18 -8.89 13.84
CA TRP A 173 -3.56 -7.61 13.62
C TRP A 173 -3.49 -6.76 14.90
N ARG A 174 -4.47 -6.87 15.81
CA ARG A 174 -4.43 -6.17 17.11
C ARG A 174 -3.29 -6.61 18.02
N ALA A 175 -2.76 -7.81 17.82
CA ALA A 175 -1.59 -8.26 18.55
C ALA A 175 -0.32 -7.43 18.28
N VAL A 176 -0.27 -6.67 17.16
CA VAL A 176 0.85 -5.81 16.75
C VAL A 176 0.47 -4.34 16.61
N ASP A 177 -0.80 -4.05 16.43
CA ASP A 177 -1.36 -2.70 16.30
C ASP A 177 -2.68 -2.63 17.09
N ALA A 178 -2.58 -2.56 18.42
CA ALA A 178 -3.73 -2.64 19.32
C ALA A 178 -4.83 -1.60 19.05
N GLU A 179 -4.44 -0.43 18.56
CA GLU A 179 -5.33 0.71 18.28
C GLU A 179 -5.77 0.80 16.81
N GLY A 180 -5.19 -0.04 15.91
CA GLY A 180 -5.50 -0.01 14.48
C GLY A 180 -4.99 1.24 13.77
N ARG A 181 -3.89 1.81 14.25
CA ARG A 181 -3.29 3.04 13.68
C ARG A 181 -2.84 2.85 12.23
N SER A 182 -2.48 1.63 11.86
CA SER A 182 -2.10 1.27 10.48
C SER A 182 -3.18 1.58 9.46
N PHE A 183 -4.45 1.64 9.88
CA PHE A 183 -5.59 1.84 8.98
C PHE A 183 -6.12 3.28 8.97
N LEU A 184 -5.48 4.17 9.72
CA LEU A 184 -5.89 5.58 9.78
C LEU A 184 -5.33 6.36 8.60
N ASN A 185 -6.25 6.97 7.83
CA ASN A 185 -5.89 7.89 6.77
C ASN A 185 -5.65 9.28 7.35
N VAL A 186 -4.53 9.89 6.99
CA VAL A 186 -4.18 11.25 7.35
C VAL A 186 -4.31 12.13 6.11
N ASN A 187 -5.09 13.20 6.23
CA ASN A 187 -5.30 14.13 5.13
C ASN A 187 -4.72 15.52 5.43
N THR A 188 -4.55 15.87 6.71
CA THR A 188 -4.02 17.18 7.15
C THR A 188 -2.98 17.03 8.25
N PRO A 189 -2.06 18.01 8.44
CA PRO A 189 -1.12 18.02 9.55
C PRO A 189 -1.80 18.02 10.93
N GLU A 190 -2.99 18.65 11.02
CA GLU A 190 -3.76 18.71 12.26
C GLU A 190 -4.30 17.34 12.65
N GLU A 191 -4.83 16.56 11.68
CA GLU A 191 -5.25 15.17 11.90
C GLU A 191 -4.08 14.32 12.42
N PHE A 192 -2.89 14.43 11.79
CA PHE A 192 -1.72 13.71 12.26
C PHE A 192 -1.36 14.06 13.71
N THR A 193 -1.31 15.37 14.02
CA THR A 193 -0.98 15.84 15.37
C THR A 193 -1.94 15.30 16.43
N GLN A 194 -3.21 15.10 16.10
CA GLN A 194 -4.20 14.51 17.00
C GLN A 194 -3.99 13.01 17.23
N LEU A 195 -3.49 12.29 16.20
CA LEU A 195 -3.29 10.84 16.25
C LEU A 195 -1.99 10.41 16.95
N VAL A 196 -0.99 11.29 17.05
CA VAL A 196 0.31 10.96 17.67
C VAL A 196 0.47 11.49 19.10
N ARG A 197 -0.56 12.16 19.63
CA ARG A 197 -0.64 12.59 21.05
C ARG A 197 -1.20 11.50 21.94
#